data_319c63ca5b988478567fe309fc78ad93
#
_entry.id   319c63ca5b988478567fe309fc78ad93
#
_cell.length_a   1.000
_cell.length_b   1.000
_cell.length_c   1.000
_cell.angle_alpha   90.00
_cell.angle_beta   90.00
_cell.angle_gamma   90.00
#
_symmetry.space_group_name_H-M   'P 1'
#
loop_
_entity.id
_entity.type
_entity.pdbx_description
1 polymer ?
#
loop_
_entity_poly.entity_id
_entity_poly.type
_entity_poly.pdbx_seq_one_letter_code
_entity_poly.pdbx_strand_id
1 'polypeptide(L)'
;MLYHVLAVGDVVSEPGLAHLEKTLRPLKKLKGIAFTVVNGENAAAVGLTPEQAERIYDAGADVITLGNHTFDKPQIVDFLDETPYILRPANYTRRAPGRGWGIYELNGVRIRVVNLIGRCDLNWGADNPFTVAEQLLAELMENHASQVMQRYKLQDPTLRGQALLEAIC
;
A
#
# COMPACT_ATOMS: atom_id res chain seq x y z
N MET A 1 -3.32 -13.43 -17.85
CA MET A 1 -1.90 -13.27 -17.48
C MET A 1 -1.79 -13.44 -15.97
N LEU A 2 -0.83 -14.21 -15.45
CA LEU A 2 -0.64 -14.43 -14.01
C LEU A 2 0.49 -13.52 -13.52
N TYR A 3 0.25 -12.76 -12.46
CA TYR A 3 1.26 -11.93 -11.78
C TYR A 3 1.56 -12.52 -10.40
N HIS A 4 2.84 -12.63 -10.06
CA HIS A 4 3.26 -12.99 -8.71
C HIS A 4 3.50 -11.70 -7.90
N VAL A 5 2.84 -11.61 -6.76
CA VAL A 5 3.01 -10.52 -5.78
C VAL A 5 3.72 -11.10 -4.56
N LEU A 6 4.72 -10.38 -4.07
CA LEU A 6 5.44 -10.73 -2.83
C LEU A 6 5.02 -9.77 -1.72
N ALA A 7 4.63 -10.31 -0.58
CA ALA A 7 4.51 -9.57 0.67
C ALA A 7 5.67 -9.97 1.59
N VAL A 8 6.47 -9.00 1.99
CA VAL A 8 7.55 -9.17 2.97
C VAL A 8 7.04 -8.62 4.30
N GLY A 9 7.05 -9.45 5.32
CA GLY A 9 6.70 -9.06 6.68
C GLY A 9 7.78 -8.17 7.31
N ASP A 10 7.56 -7.82 8.52
CA ASP A 10 8.28 -6.89 9.37
C ASP A 10 9.83 -6.92 9.20
N VAL A 11 10.37 -5.90 8.53
CA VAL A 11 11.82 -5.71 8.39
C VAL A 11 12.33 -5.03 9.66
N VAL A 12 13.08 -5.78 10.47
CA VAL A 12 13.51 -5.35 11.80
C VAL A 12 14.98 -4.97 11.80
N SER A 13 15.26 -3.72 12.17
CA SER A 13 16.61 -3.19 12.40
C SER A 13 17.56 -3.31 11.20
N GLU A 14 18.78 -2.85 11.36
CA GLU A 14 19.82 -2.90 10.32
C GLU A 14 20.11 -4.31 9.79
N PRO A 15 20.15 -5.38 10.60
CA PRO A 15 20.33 -6.74 10.07
C PRO A 15 19.22 -7.17 9.11
N GLY A 16 17.96 -6.87 9.43
CA GLY A 16 16.82 -7.17 8.55
C GLY A 16 16.88 -6.38 7.24
N LEU A 17 17.20 -5.11 7.32
CA LEU A 17 17.34 -4.23 6.16
C LEU A 17 18.50 -4.69 5.25
N ALA A 18 19.67 -4.97 5.81
CA ALA A 18 20.82 -5.47 5.05
C ALA A 18 20.52 -6.84 4.38
N HIS A 19 19.77 -7.69 5.04
CA HIS A 19 19.32 -8.96 4.46
C HIS A 19 18.36 -8.73 3.29
N LEU A 20 17.40 -7.81 3.43
CA LEU A 20 16.46 -7.42 2.36
C LEU A 20 17.21 -6.90 1.14
N GLU A 21 18.14 -5.97 1.32
CA GLU A 21 18.96 -5.39 0.25
C GLU A 21 19.70 -6.47 -0.55
N LYS A 22 20.25 -7.43 0.14
CA LYS A 22 21.03 -8.53 -0.48
C LYS A 22 20.14 -9.51 -1.23
N THR A 23 18.91 -9.77 -0.75
CA THR A 23 18.13 -10.95 -1.17
C THR A 23 16.93 -10.61 -2.05
N LEU A 24 16.33 -9.44 -1.91
CA LEU A 24 15.05 -9.13 -2.55
C LEU A 24 15.12 -9.17 -4.08
N ARG A 25 16.07 -8.46 -4.70
CA ARG A 25 16.19 -8.46 -6.17
C ARG A 25 16.49 -9.84 -6.77
N PRO A 26 17.43 -10.63 -6.22
CA PRO A 26 17.63 -12.02 -6.65
C PRO A 26 16.38 -12.88 -6.52
N LEU A 27 15.64 -12.75 -5.42
CA LEU A 27 14.39 -13.48 -5.18
C LEU A 27 13.30 -13.09 -6.18
N LYS A 28 13.11 -11.77 -6.42
CA LYS A 28 12.17 -11.27 -7.44
C LYS A 28 12.47 -11.90 -8.80
N LYS A 29 13.72 -11.91 -9.21
CA LYS A 29 14.12 -12.51 -10.48
C LYS A 29 13.89 -14.03 -10.51
N LEU A 30 14.27 -14.74 -9.45
CA LEU A 30 14.14 -16.21 -9.36
C LEU A 30 12.68 -16.67 -9.42
N LYS A 31 11.79 -15.93 -8.75
CA LYS A 31 10.37 -16.29 -8.61
C LYS A 31 9.44 -15.57 -9.60
N GLY A 32 9.97 -14.72 -10.48
CA GLY A 32 9.16 -13.93 -11.40
C GLY A 32 8.20 -12.98 -10.67
N ILE A 33 8.65 -12.39 -9.55
CA ILE A 33 7.84 -11.46 -8.76
C ILE A 33 7.68 -10.15 -9.53
N ALA A 34 6.44 -9.79 -9.78
CA ALA A 34 6.09 -8.61 -10.55
C ALA A 34 5.84 -7.38 -9.67
N PHE A 35 5.40 -7.58 -8.42
CA PHE A 35 5.12 -6.50 -7.48
C PHE A 35 5.45 -6.92 -6.04
N THR A 36 6.00 -6.01 -5.25
CA THR A 36 6.47 -6.31 -3.89
C THR A 36 6.01 -5.25 -2.90
N VAL A 37 5.36 -5.70 -1.84
CA VAL A 37 5.00 -4.88 -0.67
C VAL A 37 5.87 -5.30 0.51
N VAL A 38 6.50 -4.34 1.18
CA VAL A 38 7.39 -4.58 2.33
C VAL A 38 6.87 -3.83 3.55
N ASN A 39 6.68 -4.52 4.67
CA ASN A 39 6.48 -3.83 5.94
C ASN A 39 7.84 -3.38 6.46
N GLY A 40 8.02 -2.06 6.57
CA GLY A 40 9.27 -1.41 7.00
C GLY A 40 9.16 -0.69 8.34
N GLU A 41 8.05 -0.88 9.08
CA GLU A 41 7.77 -0.09 10.28
C GLU A 41 8.82 -0.20 11.40
N ASN A 42 9.62 -1.26 11.40
CA ASN A 42 10.66 -1.52 12.40
C ASN A 42 12.09 -1.49 11.83
N ALA A 43 12.28 -0.94 10.64
CA ALA A 43 13.63 -0.88 10.03
C ALA A 43 14.62 -0.06 10.87
N ALA A 44 14.15 0.93 11.65
CA ALA A 44 14.95 1.66 12.64
C ALA A 44 14.86 1.06 14.06
N ALA A 45 14.70 -0.24 14.19
CA ALA A 45 14.33 -0.99 15.41
C ALA A 45 12.89 -0.68 15.87
N VAL A 46 12.51 0.58 15.89
CA VAL A 46 11.17 1.12 16.10
C VAL A 46 11.00 2.32 15.17
N GLY A 47 10.02 2.26 14.29
CA GLY A 47 9.79 3.28 13.27
C GLY A 47 10.66 3.10 12.02
N LEU A 48 10.52 4.04 11.10
CA LEU A 48 11.21 4.11 9.82
C LEU A 48 11.80 5.52 9.64
N THR A 49 13.03 5.61 9.15
CA THR A 49 13.62 6.90 8.72
C THR A 49 13.52 7.06 7.20
N PRO A 50 13.56 8.29 6.66
CA PRO A 50 13.62 8.52 5.22
C PRO A 50 14.73 7.74 4.52
N GLU A 51 15.94 7.74 5.07
CA GLU A 51 17.09 7.00 4.53
C GLU A 51 16.80 5.50 4.41
N GLN A 52 16.22 4.90 5.45
CA GLN A 52 15.88 3.47 5.43
C GLN A 52 14.73 3.16 4.48
N ALA A 53 13.77 4.08 4.33
CA ALA A 53 12.69 3.96 3.35
C ALA A 53 13.26 3.93 1.91
N GLU A 54 14.18 4.83 1.60
CA GLU A 54 14.88 4.85 0.31
C GLU A 54 15.65 3.54 0.07
N ARG A 55 16.36 3.04 1.06
CA ARG A 55 17.07 1.76 0.98
C ARG A 55 16.14 0.58 0.72
N ILE A 56 14.98 0.52 1.38
CA ILE A 56 13.96 -0.52 1.12
C ILE A 56 13.43 -0.41 -0.31
N TYR A 57 13.14 0.79 -0.77
CA TYR A 57 12.70 1.04 -2.14
C TYR A 57 13.77 0.65 -3.16
N ASP A 58 15.00 1.05 -2.94
CA ASP A 58 16.15 0.71 -3.78
C ASP A 58 16.47 -0.79 -3.77
N ALA A 59 16.17 -1.49 -2.68
CA ALA A 59 16.28 -2.96 -2.64
C ALA A 59 15.29 -3.64 -3.59
N GLY A 60 14.25 -2.94 -4.05
CA GLY A 60 13.28 -3.42 -5.04
C GLY A 60 11.86 -3.58 -4.51
N ALA A 61 11.53 -2.95 -3.38
CA ALA A 61 10.15 -2.80 -2.95
C ALA A 61 9.40 -1.84 -3.88
N ASP A 62 8.15 -2.14 -4.18
CA ASP A 62 7.26 -1.26 -4.94
C ASP A 62 6.40 -0.39 -4.00
N VAL A 63 6.09 -0.92 -2.81
CA VAL A 63 5.34 -0.24 -1.75
C VAL A 63 5.91 -0.62 -0.39
N ILE A 64 5.98 0.35 0.52
CA ILE A 64 6.32 0.15 1.92
C ILE A 64 5.07 0.39 2.76
N THR A 65 4.74 -0.54 3.64
CA THR A 65 3.66 -0.38 4.63
C THR A 65 4.24 -0.15 6.02
N LEU A 66 3.51 0.60 6.83
CA LEU A 66 3.83 0.89 8.22
C LEU A 66 2.73 0.37 9.14
N GLY A 67 2.93 0.41 10.43
CA GLY A 67 1.97 -0.03 11.46
C GLY A 67 1.89 0.95 12.62
N ASN A 68 1.90 0.43 13.86
CA ASN A 68 1.80 1.25 15.07
C ASN A 68 3.01 2.17 15.29
N HIS A 69 4.14 1.87 14.71
CA HIS A 69 5.37 2.67 14.81
C HIS A 69 5.54 3.70 13.69
N THR A 70 4.46 4.01 12.95
CA THR A 70 4.48 4.95 11.81
C THR A 70 5.12 6.31 12.15
N PHE A 71 4.84 6.85 13.34
CA PHE A 71 5.25 8.21 13.73
C PHE A 71 6.35 8.25 14.79
N ASP A 72 6.98 7.12 15.09
CA ASP A 72 8.01 7.05 16.14
C ASP A 72 9.34 7.73 15.75
N LYS A 73 9.54 7.99 14.47
CA LYS A 73 10.65 8.80 13.97
C LYS A 73 10.12 10.13 13.42
N PRO A 74 10.37 11.28 14.06
CA PRO A 74 9.83 12.55 13.59
C PRO A 74 10.19 12.92 12.16
N GLN A 75 11.35 12.48 11.67
CA GLN A 75 11.83 12.75 10.32
C GLN A 75 10.94 12.15 9.21
N ILE A 76 10.14 11.13 9.54
CA ILE A 76 9.29 10.47 8.55
C ILE A 76 8.05 11.31 8.20
N VAL A 77 7.62 12.21 9.08
CA VAL A 77 6.32 12.88 8.98
C VAL A 77 6.17 13.65 7.68
N ASP A 78 7.09 14.56 7.40
CA ASP A 78 7.06 15.34 6.15
C ASP A 78 7.31 14.44 4.93
N PHE A 79 8.18 13.46 5.08
CA PHE A 79 8.52 12.50 4.02
C PHE A 79 7.34 11.63 3.58
N LEU A 80 6.41 11.31 4.50
CA LEU A 80 5.19 10.54 4.18
C LEU A 80 4.25 11.30 3.23
N ASP A 81 4.15 12.61 3.34
CA ASP A 81 3.28 13.42 2.48
C ASP A 81 3.85 13.50 1.05
N GLU A 82 5.16 13.53 0.91
CA GLU A 82 5.87 13.65 -0.36
C GLU A 82 6.04 12.29 -1.07
N THR A 83 5.96 11.18 -0.33
CA THR A 83 6.36 9.86 -0.81
C THR A 83 5.17 8.93 -1.07
N PRO A 84 4.77 8.72 -2.35
CA PRO A 84 3.56 7.97 -2.68
C PRO A 84 3.67 6.45 -2.48
N TYR A 85 4.86 5.90 -2.31
CA TYR A 85 5.09 4.47 -2.11
C TYR A 85 5.16 4.04 -0.64
N ILE A 86 4.95 4.97 0.31
CA ILE A 86 4.88 4.64 1.74
C ILE A 86 3.44 4.82 2.22
N LEU A 87 2.91 3.77 2.84
CA LEU A 87 1.53 3.73 3.31
C LEU A 87 1.48 3.54 4.82
N ARG A 88 1.00 4.56 5.54
CA ARG A 88 0.59 4.42 6.93
C ARG A 88 -0.71 3.60 7.03
N PRO A 89 -1.17 3.17 8.23
CA PRO A 89 -2.49 2.58 8.36
C PRO A 89 -3.62 3.52 7.91
N ALA A 90 -4.50 3.05 7.02
CA ALA A 90 -5.61 3.82 6.49
C ALA A 90 -6.69 4.12 7.53
N ASN A 91 -6.77 3.25 8.55
CA ASN A 91 -7.70 3.42 9.66
C ASN A 91 -7.18 4.32 10.80
N TYR A 92 -6.10 5.07 10.56
CA TYR A 92 -5.77 6.25 11.34
C TYR A 92 -6.63 7.44 10.91
N THR A 93 -6.69 8.49 11.73
CA THR A 93 -7.41 9.70 11.36
C THR A 93 -7.01 10.20 9.97
N ARG A 94 -7.98 10.66 9.20
CA ARG A 94 -7.74 11.22 7.85
C ARG A 94 -6.82 12.45 7.85
N ARG A 95 -6.64 13.10 9.02
CA ARG A 95 -5.75 14.26 9.20
C ARG A 95 -4.30 13.87 9.49
N ALA A 96 -4.02 12.59 9.70
CA ALA A 96 -2.65 12.14 9.91
C ALA A 96 -1.82 12.31 8.63
N PRO A 97 -0.55 12.72 8.73
CA PRO A 97 0.36 12.84 7.60
C PRO A 97 0.45 11.54 6.80
N GLY A 98 0.72 11.66 5.50
CA GLY A 98 0.83 10.54 4.58
C GLY A 98 -0.52 9.94 4.19
N ARG A 99 -0.46 8.88 3.44
CA ARG A 99 -1.63 8.17 2.87
C ARG A 99 -1.72 6.75 3.39
N GLY A 100 -2.96 6.22 3.45
CA GLY A 100 -3.21 4.85 3.92
C GLY A 100 -3.42 3.84 2.80
N TRP A 101 -3.51 4.30 1.55
CA TRP A 101 -3.66 3.48 0.36
C TRP A 101 -3.08 4.17 -0.87
N GLY A 102 -2.81 3.39 -1.91
CA GLY A 102 -2.31 3.90 -3.19
C GLY A 102 -2.72 3.03 -4.37
N ILE A 103 -2.59 3.58 -5.57
CA ILE A 103 -2.78 2.88 -6.84
C ILE A 103 -1.45 2.91 -7.58
N TYR A 104 -1.00 1.74 -7.98
CA TYR A 104 0.27 1.53 -8.67
C TYR A 104 0.02 0.86 -10.01
N GLU A 105 0.75 1.25 -11.03
CA GLU A 105 0.62 0.69 -12.37
C GLU A 105 1.73 -0.34 -12.64
N LEU A 106 1.33 -1.50 -13.11
CA LEU A 106 2.23 -2.57 -13.52
C LEU A 106 1.80 -3.13 -14.88
N ASN A 107 2.52 -2.81 -15.94
CA ASN A 107 2.25 -3.34 -17.30
C ASN A 107 0.78 -3.17 -17.73
N GLY A 108 0.20 -2.01 -17.48
CA GLY A 108 -1.19 -1.70 -17.81
C GLY A 108 -2.24 -2.24 -16.82
N VAL A 109 -1.80 -2.93 -15.75
CA VAL A 109 -2.66 -3.38 -14.64
C VAL A 109 -2.52 -2.41 -13.47
N ARG A 110 -3.63 -1.95 -12.92
CA ARG A 110 -3.65 -1.12 -11.72
C ARG A 110 -3.77 -1.97 -10.46
N ILE A 111 -2.74 -1.91 -9.63
CA ILE A 111 -2.69 -2.59 -8.33
C ILE A 111 -3.08 -1.57 -7.26
N ARG A 112 -4.08 -1.89 -6.45
CA ARG A 112 -4.46 -1.10 -5.29
C ARG A 112 -3.91 -1.75 -4.03
N VAL A 113 -3.17 -0.97 -3.26
CA VAL A 113 -2.65 -1.40 -1.96
C VAL A 113 -3.33 -0.56 -0.88
N VAL A 114 -3.93 -1.22 0.09
CA VAL A 114 -4.54 -0.61 1.27
C VAL A 114 -3.81 -1.17 2.49
N ASN A 115 -3.31 -0.30 3.36
CA ASN A 115 -2.70 -0.69 4.62
C ASN A 115 -3.69 -0.49 5.76
N LEU A 116 -3.91 -1.49 6.58
CA LEU A 116 -4.80 -1.46 7.74
C LEU A 116 -4.10 -2.04 8.96
N ILE A 117 -4.35 -1.45 10.13
CA ILE A 117 -3.84 -1.97 11.40
C ILE A 117 -4.97 -2.57 12.24
N GLY A 118 -4.68 -3.66 12.97
CA GLY A 118 -5.56 -4.19 13.98
C GLY A 118 -5.71 -3.25 15.18
N ARG A 119 -6.60 -3.61 16.12
CA ARG A 119 -6.87 -2.81 17.34
C ARG A 119 -6.48 -3.52 18.62
N CYS A 120 -6.06 -4.80 18.55
CA CYS A 120 -5.61 -5.53 19.72
C CYS A 120 -4.31 -4.95 20.23
N ASP A 121 -4.21 -4.81 21.55
CA ASP A 121 -3.02 -4.35 22.27
C ASP A 121 -2.49 -2.95 21.87
N LEU A 122 -3.32 -2.15 21.20
CA LEU A 122 -3.02 -0.76 20.88
C LEU A 122 -3.71 0.16 21.91
N ASN A 123 -2.92 0.99 22.58
CA ASN A 123 -3.41 1.92 23.60
C ASN A 123 -4.05 3.19 23.03
N TRP A 124 -4.09 3.37 21.71
CA TRP A 124 -4.61 4.57 21.04
C TRP A 124 -5.36 4.23 19.74
N GLY A 125 -6.31 5.10 19.41
CA GLY A 125 -7.43 4.78 18.56
C GLY A 125 -7.14 4.75 17.07
N ALA A 126 -6.90 3.58 16.52
CA ALA A 126 -7.26 3.32 15.13
C ALA A 126 -8.78 3.08 15.03
N ASP A 127 -9.40 3.53 13.94
CA ASP A 127 -10.77 3.17 13.61
C ASP A 127 -10.90 1.66 13.35
N ASN A 128 -12.13 1.14 13.37
CA ASN A 128 -12.37 -0.27 13.09
C ASN A 128 -11.89 -0.63 11.67
N PRO A 129 -10.89 -1.53 11.51
CA PRO A 129 -10.32 -1.85 10.22
C PRO A 129 -11.33 -2.46 9.23
N PHE A 130 -12.32 -3.20 9.72
CA PHE A 130 -13.36 -3.77 8.86
C PHE A 130 -14.26 -2.68 8.28
N THR A 131 -14.72 -1.76 9.11
CA THR A 131 -15.53 -0.63 8.66
C THR A 131 -14.78 0.26 7.67
N VAL A 132 -13.51 0.56 7.96
CA VAL A 132 -12.67 1.37 7.06
C VAL A 132 -12.40 0.62 5.76
N ALA A 133 -12.17 -0.68 5.81
CA ALA A 133 -11.99 -1.50 4.61
C ALA A 133 -13.23 -1.48 3.71
N GLU A 134 -14.43 -1.66 4.28
CA GLU A 134 -15.69 -1.61 3.55
C GLU A 134 -15.91 -0.24 2.88
N GLN A 135 -15.67 0.85 3.61
CA GLN A 135 -15.80 2.21 3.09
C GLN A 135 -14.82 2.48 1.93
N LEU A 136 -13.54 2.13 2.11
CA LEU A 136 -12.52 2.32 1.09
C LEU A 136 -12.78 1.47 -0.16
N LEU A 137 -13.22 0.23 0.00
CA LEU A 137 -13.56 -0.64 -1.12
C LEU A 137 -14.74 -0.07 -1.91
N ALA A 138 -15.79 0.40 -1.24
CA ALA A 138 -16.93 1.04 -1.89
C ALA A 138 -16.50 2.27 -2.69
N GLU A 139 -15.72 3.18 -2.08
CA GLU A 139 -15.20 4.39 -2.72
C GLU A 139 -14.32 4.05 -3.94
N LEU A 140 -13.43 3.07 -3.81
CA LEU A 140 -12.53 2.65 -4.89
C LEU A 140 -13.29 1.98 -6.05
N MET A 141 -14.36 1.25 -5.76
CA MET A 141 -15.21 0.64 -6.79
C MET A 141 -16.03 1.69 -7.53
N GLU A 142 -16.61 2.67 -6.83
CA GLU A 142 -17.35 3.77 -7.45
C GLU A 142 -16.47 4.63 -8.34
N ASN A 143 -15.28 4.98 -7.87
CA ASN A 143 -14.30 5.73 -8.67
C ASN A 143 -13.87 4.94 -9.91
N HIS A 144 -13.68 3.63 -9.78
CA HIS A 144 -13.35 2.78 -10.92
C HIS A 144 -14.49 2.71 -11.93
N ALA A 145 -15.72 2.47 -11.48
CA ALA A 145 -16.89 2.43 -12.34
C ALA A 145 -17.06 3.76 -13.09
N SER A 146 -16.92 4.89 -12.40
CA SER A 146 -17.02 6.22 -13.02
C SER A 146 -15.95 6.45 -14.08
N GLN A 147 -14.70 6.04 -13.85
CA GLN A 147 -13.62 6.13 -14.83
C GLN A 147 -13.87 5.24 -16.06
N VAL A 148 -14.38 4.03 -15.86
CA VAL A 148 -14.74 3.10 -16.94
C VAL A 148 -15.88 3.71 -17.76
N MET A 149 -16.94 4.17 -17.12
CA MET A 149 -18.06 4.82 -17.82
C MET A 149 -17.60 6.02 -18.65
N GLN A 150 -16.75 6.89 -18.10
CA GLN A 150 -16.19 8.02 -18.83
C GLN A 150 -15.35 7.57 -20.03
N ARG A 151 -14.50 6.56 -19.85
CA ARG A 151 -13.63 6.02 -20.91
C ARG A 151 -14.44 5.46 -22.09
N TYR A 152 -15.51 4.74 -21.79
CA TYR A 152 -16.37 4.12 -22.81
C TYR A 152 -17.60 4.97 -23.17
N LYS A 153 -17.69 6.21 -22.64
CA LYS A 153 -18.80 7.15 -22.88
C LYS A 153 -20.17 6.56 -22.54
N LEU A 154 -20.22 5.72 -21.51
CA LEU A 154 -21.46 5.14 -21.02
C LEU A 154 -22.26 6.20 -20.25
N GLN A 155 -23.58 6.24 -20.47
CA GLN A 155 -24.46 7.26 -19.88
C GLN A 155 -25.24 6.78 -18.65
N ASP A 156 -25.32 5.48 -18.43
CA ASP A 156 -26.09 4.94 -17.31
C ASP A 156 -25.26 4.92 -16.01
N PRO A 157 -25.58 5.81 -15.02
CA PRO A 157 -24.84 5.88 -13.77
C PRO A 157 -25.13 4.70 -12.82
N THR A 158 -26.10 3.85 -13.16
CA THR A 158 -26.46 2.69 -12.31
C THR A 158 -25.68 1.43 -12.63
N LEU A 159 -24.95 1.40 -13.74
CA LEU A 159 -24.13 0.25 -14.14
C LEU A 159 -23.05 -0.05 -13.11
N ARG A 160 -23.04 -1.27 -12.58
CA ARG A 160 -22.07 -1.76 -11.61
C ARG A 160 -21.74 -3.23 -11.87
N GLY A 161 -20.55 -3.64 -11.42
CA GLY A 161 -20.15 -5.05 -11.46
C GLY A 161 -20.27 -5.68 -12.82
N GLN A 162 -20.98 -6.82 -12.93
CA GLN A 162 -21.11 -7.61 -14.15
C GLN A 162 -21.84 -6.86 -15.26
N ALA A 163 -22.87 -6.07 -14.95
CA ALA A 163 -23.61 -5.27 -15.92
C ALA A 163 -22.70 -4.20 -16.58
N LEU A 164 -21.74 -3.64 -15.84
CA LEU A 164 -20.75 -2.73 -16.39
C LEU A 164 -19.78 -3.46 -17.34
N LEU A 165 -19.36 -4.68 -17.01
CA LEU A 165 -18.50 -5.47 -17.88
C LEU A 165 -19.21 -5.86 -19.18
N GLU A 166 -20.48 -6.27 -19.10
CA GLU A 166 -21.29 -6.60 -20.29
C GLU A 166 -21.55 -5.40 -21.22
N ALA A 167 -21.61 -4.19 -20.67
CA ALA A 167 -21.77 -2.97 -21.47
C ALA A 167 -20.48 -2.51 -22.18
N ILE A 168 -19.33 -3.08 -21.80
CA ILE A 168 -18.00 -2.76 -22.36
C ILE A 168 -17.56 -3.77 -23.42
N CYS A 169 -18.03 -5.01 -23.32
CA CYS A 169 -17.77 -6.08 -24.28
C CYS A 169 -18.74 -6.07 -25.45
#